data_9e4b79df74a0072bbbbcc1249f1ff3f9
#
_entry.id   9e4b79df74a0072bbbbcc1249f1ff3f9
#
_cell.length_a   1.000
_cell.length_b   1.000
_cell.length_c   1.000
_cell.angle_alpha   90.00
_cell.angle_beta   90.00
_cell.angle_gamma   90.00
#
_symmetry.space_group_name_H-M   'P 1'
#
loop_
_entity.id
_entity.type
_entity.pdbx_description
1 polymer ?
#
loop_
_entity_poly.entity_id
_entity_poly.type
_entity_poly.pdbx_seq_one_letter_code
_entity_poly.pdbx_strand_id
1 'polypeptide(L)'
;MLLARLFGRRLFAAAAHSETYSTTAAAAGATTARSGHNPLEEFFEKDRIQDDDKPIVYGRSWKASELRLKSWDDLQKLWYVLLKEKNMLMTQRQMLHSQNLRFPNPERLPKVRKSMCRIKQVLTERAIEEPDQRRSAEMKRMVNTL
;
A
#
# COMPACT_ATOMS: atom_id res chain seq x y z
N MET A 1 48.41 54.39 -29.41
CA MET A 1 49.19 53.14 -29.56
C MET A 1 48.20 51.99 -29.49
N LEU A 2 47.73 51.54 -30.65
CA LEU A 2 48.15 50.33 -31.36
C LEU A 2 48.11 49.08 -30.43
N LEU A 3 47.25 48.13 -30.62
CA LEU A 3 47.28 47.15 -31.75
C LEU A 3 45.94 46.33 -31.78
N ALA A 4 45.41 46.31 -32.97
CA ALA A 4 44.40 45.37 -33.40
C ALA A 4 44.96 43.92 -33.43
N ARG A 5 44.17 42.90 -33.06
CA ARG A 5 44.36 41.57 -33.54
C ARG A 5 42.99 40.89 -33.88
N LEU A 6 42.78 40.84 -35.15
CA LEU A 6 41.90 39.95 -35.88
C LEU A 6 42.26 38.49 -35.66
N PHE A 7 41.29 37.69 -35.29
CA PHE A 7 41.27 36.23 -35.53
C PHE A 7 39.79 35.86 -35.58
N GLY A 8 39.22 35.52 -36.66
CA GLY A 8 39.47 34.31 -37.41
C GLY A 8 38.19 33.50 -37.29
N ARG A 9 37.17 33.81 -38.15
CA ARG A 9 35.95 33.02 -38.31
C ARG A 9 36.33 31.63 -38.78
N ARG A 10 36.16 30.62 -37.97
CA ARG A 10 36.08 29.24 -38.45
C ARG A 10 34.63 28.80 -38.44
N LEU A 11 34.09 28.73 -39.61
CA LEU A 11 32.85 28.04 -39.95
C LEU A 11 33.09 26.54 -39.77
N PHE A 12 32.59 25.96 -38.69
CA PHE A 12 32.43 24.53 -38.62
C PHE A 12 31.03 24.17 -39.11
N ALA A 13 30.97 23.58 -40.29
CA ALA A 13 29.79 22.89 -40.78
C ALA A 13 29.52 21.72 -39.86
N ALA A 14 28.50 21.82 -39.05
CA ALA A 14 27.98 20.69 -38.29
C ALA A 14 27.18 19.80 -39.24
N ALA A 15 27.75 18.66 -39.57
CA ALA A 15 27.04 17.58 -40.22
C ALA A 15 25.91 17.13 -39.27
N ALA A 16 24.69 17.27 -39.73
CA ALA A 16 23.50 16.75 -39.08
C ALA A 16 23.55 15.22 -39.15
N HIS A 17 24.05 14.58 -38.10
CA HIS A 17 23.75 13.17 -37.84
C HIS A 17 22.35 13.11 -37.28
N SER A 18 21.40 12.73 -38.10
CA SER A 18 20.08 12.26 -37.68
C SER A 18 20.25 10.90 -37.01
N GLU A 19 20.51 10.90 -35.72
CA GLU A 19 20.33 9.71 -34.92
C GLU A 19 18.84 9.45 -34.78
N THR A 20 18.36 8.53 -35.58
CA THR A 20 17.07 7.89 -35.39
C THR A 20 17.12 7.15 -34.06
N TYR A 21 16.63 7.79 -33.01
CA TYR A 21 16.33 7.09 -31.77
C TYR A 21 15.21 6.09 -32.05
N SER A 22 15.64 4.87 -32.31
CA SER A 22 14.76 3.71 -32.20
C SER A 22 14.28 3.66 -30.76
N THR A 23 13.11 4.23 -30.51
CA THR A 23 12.35 3.96 -29.30
C THR A 23 11.98 2.49 -29.31
N THR A 24 12.89 1.65 -28.81
CA THR A 24 12.48 0.36 -28.27
C THR A 24 11.59 0.68 -27.08
N ALA A 25 10.30 0.80 -27.34
CA ALA A 25 9.29 0.66 -26.30
C ALA A 25 9.61 -0.65 -25.61
N ALA A 26 10.25 -0.55 -24.46
CA ALA A 26 10.33 -1.67 -23.53
C ALA A 26 8.87 -2.06 -23.29
N ALA A 27 8.48 -3.14 -23.93
CA ALA A 27 7.24 -3.82 -23.62
C ALA A 27 7.32 -4.12 -22.14
N ALA A 28 6.68 -3.28 -21.33
CA ALA A 28 6.39 -3.57 -19.95
C ALA A 28 5.77 -4.96 -19.99
N GLY A 29 6.50 -5.92 -19.43
CA GLY A 29 6.13 -7.31 -19.48
C GLY A 29 4.67 -7.45 -19.11
N ALA A 30 3.88 -7.91 -20.06
CA ALA A 30 2.55 -8.37 -19.81
C ALA A 30 2.71 -9.46 -18.74
N THR A 31 2.50 -9.09 -17.49
CA THR A 31 2.27 -10.04 -16.43
C THR A 31 1.09 -10.84 -16.90
N THR A 32 1.39 -12.03 -17.38
CA THR A 32 0.41 -13.03 -17.78
C THR A 32 -0.68 -13.04 -16.73
N ALA A 33 -1.86 -12.58 -17.12
CA ALA A 33 -3.09 -12.67 -16.34
C ALA A 33 -3.36 -14.15 -16.06
N ARG A 34 -2.74 -14.63 -14.99
CA ARG A 34 -3.13 -15.89 -14.36
C ARG A 34 -4.47 -15.62 -13.69
N SER A 35 -5.51 -16.24 -14.24
CA SER A 35 -6.90 -16.17 -13.81
C SER A 35 -7.49 -14.76 -13.89
N GLY A 36 -8.63 -14.61 -14.51
CA GLY A 36 -9.33 -13.34 -14.77
C GLY A 36 -9.80 -12.57 -13.52
N HIS A 37 -9.02 -12.63 -12.43
CA HIS A 37 -9.23 -11.87 -11.20
C HIS A 37 -8.59 -10.48 -11.36
N ASN A 38 -9.41 -9.46 -11.37
CA ASN A 38 -8.96 -8.09 -11.36
C ASN A 38 -8.55 -7.69 -9.94
N PRO A 39 -7.27 -7.32 -9.67
CA PRO A 39 -6.83 -6.94 -8.33
C PRO A 39 -7.60 -5.76 -7.72
N LEU A 40 -8.20 -4.91 -8.55
CA LEU A 40 -9.02 -3.78 -8.10
C LEU A 40 -10.35 -4.20 -7.49
N GLU A 41 -10.82 -5.41 -7.76
CA GLU A 41 -12.03 -5.96 -7.15
C GLU A 41 -11.89 -6.13 -5.63
N GLU A 42 -10.66 -6.24 -5.13
CA GLU A 42 -10.40 -6.31 -3.68
C GLU A 42 -10.78 -5.02 -2.92
N PHE A 43 -10.93 -3.88 -3.62
CA PHE A 43 -11.41 -2.63 -3.03
C PHE A 43 -12.93 -2.54 -2.91
N PHE A 44 -13.65 -3.49 -3.48
CA PHE A 44 -15.10 -3.54 -3.42
C PHE A 44 -15.55 -4.76 -2.64
N GLU A 45 -16.61 -4.62 -1.90
CA GLU A 45 -17.23 -5.76 -1.21
C GLU A 45 -17.86 -6.67 -2.29
N LYS A 46 -17.57 -7.97 -2.20
CA LYS A 46 -18.22 -8.95 -3.06
C LYS A 46 -19.72 -8.91 -2.74
N ASP A 47 -20.53 -8.79 -3.77
CA ASP A 47 -21.98 -8.88 -3.64
C ASP A 47 -22.33 -10.21 -3.00
N ARG A 48 -22.63 -10.15 -1.73
CA ARG A 48 -23.20 -11.31 -1.02
C ARG A 48 -24.65 -11.34 -1.42
N ILE A 49 -25.05 -12.41 -2.10
CA ILE A 49 -26.46 -12.72 -2.27
C ILE A 49 -27.03 -12.80 -0.86
N GLN A 50 -27.78 -11.77 -0.48
CA GLN A 50 -28.48 -11.78 0.78
C GLN A 50 -29.58 -12.84 0.66
N ASP A 51 -29.36 -13.98 1.31
CA ASP A 51 -30.50 -14.79 1.75
C ASP A 51 -31.24 -13.91 2.75
N ASP A 52 -32.39 -13.37 2.37
CA ASP A 52 -33.13 -12.31 3.08
C ASP A 52 -33.46 -12.65 4.53
N ASP A 53 -33.33 -13.90 4.93
CA ASP A 53 -33.68 -14.40 6.27
C ASP A 53 -32.49 -14.52 7.27
N LYS A 54 -31.23 -14.30 6.85
CA LYS A 54 -30.10 -14.46 7.74
C LYS A 54 -29.40 -13.14 8.06
N PRO A 55 -29.29 -12.74 9.34
CA PRO A 55 -28.56 -11.56 9.72
C PRO A 55 -27.08 -11.68 9.32
N ILE A 56 -26.56 -10.67 8.63
CA ILE A 56 -25.14 -10.63 8.25
C ILE A 56 -24.31 -10.43 9.51
N VAL A 57 -23.58 -11.46 9.90
CA VAL A 57 -22.70 -11.42 11.08
C VAL A 57 -21.31 -10.96 10.65
N TYR A 58 -20.91 -9.78 11.13
CA TYR A 58 -19.54 -9.28 10.98
C TYR A 58 -18.66 -9.71 12.14
N GLY A 59 -17.39 -10.01 11.83
CA GLY A 59 -16.40 -10.44 12.80
C GLY A 59 -16.12 -9.41 13.91
N ARG A 60 -15.45 -9.86 14.97
CA ARG A 60 -14.96 -9.03 16.08
C ARG A 60 -13.54 -8.53 15.86
N SER A 61 -13.12 -7.53 16.63
CA SER A 61 -11.72 -7.11 16.67
C SER A 61 -10.83 -8.16 17.34
N TRP A 62 -9.60 -8.32 16.87
CA TRP A 62 -8.58 -9.17 17.49
C TRP A 62 -8.22 -8.68 18.89
N LYS A 63 -8.05 -9.61 19.83
CA LYS A 63 -7.58 -9.30 21.18
C LYS A 63 -6.05 -9.32 21.22
N ALA A 64 -5.44 -8.50 22.07
CA ALA A 64 -3.98 -8.47 22.23
C ALA A 64 -3.41 -9.82 22.72
N SER A 65 -4.14 -10.52 23.60
CA SER A 65 -3.76 -11.86 24.07
C SER A 65 -3.64 -12.88 22.93
N GLU A 66 -4.55 -12.85 21.97
CA GLU A 66 -4.50 -13.72 20.79
C GLU A 66 -3.34 -13.36 19.85
N LEU A 67 -3.05 -12.06 19.71
CA LEU A 67 -1.97 -11.58 18.85
C LEU A 67 -0.59 -11.90 19.43
N ARG A 68 -0.42 -11.93 20.75
CA ARG A 68 0.84 -12.33 21.40
C ARG A 68 1.24 -13.76 21.11
N LEU A 69 0.27 -14.63 20.81
CA LEU A 69 0.51 -16.04 20.44
C LEU A 69 0.91 -16.22 18.97
N LYS A 70 0.83 -15.17 18.14
CA LYS A 70 1.15 -15.23 16.71
C LYS A 70 2.64 -15.01 16.47
N SER A 71 3.16 -15.60 15.38
CA SER A 71 4.52 -15.33 14.93
C SER A 71 4.68 -13.90 14.40
N TRP A 72 5.90 -13.43 14.22
CA TRP A 72 6.19 -12.13 13.61
C TRP A 72 5.61 -12.04 12.18
N ASP A 73 5.86 -13.07 11.38
CA ASP A 73 5.40 -13.12 9.97
C ASP A 73 3.88 -13.17 9.88
N ASP A 74 3.22 -13.90 10.79
CA ASP A 74 1.76 -13.95 10.84
C ASP A 74 1.15 -12.59 11.21
N LEU A 75 1.80 -11.84 12.11
CA LEU A 75 1.36 -10.49 12.45
C LEU A 75 1.51 -9.53 11.27
N GLN A 76 2.59 -9.65 10.47
CA GLN A 76 2.76 -8.85 9.26
C GLN A 76 1.71 -9.21 8.21
N LYS A 77 1.49 -10.48 7.94
CA LYS A 77 0.45 -10.93 7.01
C LYS A 77 -0.93 -10.44 7.44
N LEU A 78 -1.24 -10.56 8.72
CA LEU A 78 -2.51 -10.07 9.28
C LEU A 78 -2.63 -8.55 9.16
N TRP A 79 -1.52 -7.80 9.32
CA TRP A 79 -1.51 -6.35 9.09
C TRP A 79 -1.95 -5.99 7.67
N TYR A 80 -1.39 -6.65 6.65
CA TYR A 80 -1.75 -6.38 5.27
C TYR A 80 -3.21 -6.78 4.95
N VAL A 81 -3.69 -7.87 5.50
CA VAL A 81 -5.11 -8.26 5.36
C VAL A 81 -6.02 -7.20 5.97
N LEU A 82 -5.71 -6.71 7.18
CA LEU A 82 -6.47 -5.65 7.82
C LEU A 82 -6.35 -4.30 7.08
N LEU A 83 -5.22 -4.04 6.45
CA LEU A 83 -5.02 -2.85 5.63
C LEU A 83 -5.90 -2.88 4.37
N LYS A 84 -5.98 -4.03 3.69
CA LYS A 84 -6.90 -4.24 2.56
C LYS A 84 -8.35 -4.03 3.00
N GLU A 85 -8.78 -4.66 4.09
CA GLU A 85 -10.13 -4.50 4.65
C GLU A 85 -10.41 -3.04 5.01
N LYS A 86 -9.47 -2.34 5.65
CA LYS A 86 -9.61 -0.92 5.96
C LYS A 86 -9.81 -0.08 4.71
N ASN A 87 -9.00 -0.31 3.67
CA ASN A 87 -9.07 0.44 2.42
C ASN A 87 -10.39 0.18 1.70
N MET A 88 -10.85 -1.08 1.64
CA MET A 88 -12.14 -1.45 1.09
C MET A 88 -13.30 -0.71 1.80
N LEU A 89 -13.33 -0.75 3.14
CA LEU A 89 -14.36 -0.06 3.93
C LEU A 89 -14.31 1.46 3.77
N MET A 90 -13.13 2.05 3.63
CA MET A 90 -12.98 3.48 3.38
C MET A 90 -13.49 3.87 2.01
N THR A 91 -13.19 3.10 0.97
CA THR A 91 -13.67 3.31 -0.40
C THR A 91 -15.19 3.19 -0.45
N GLN A 92 -15.75 2.14 0.14
CA GLN A 92 -17.21 1.94 0.22
C GLN A 92 -17.89 3.08 0.97
N ARG A 93 -17.35 3.51 2.10
CA ARG A 93 -17.88 4.67 2.83
C ARG A 93 -17.89 5.94 1.99
N GLN A 94 -16.81 6.20 1.25
CA GLN A 94 -16.69 7.39 0.41
C GLN A 94 -17.67 7.34 -0.76
N MET A 95 -17.83 6.18 -1.39
CA MET A 95 -18.78 5.96 -2.47
C MET A 95 -20.22 6.20 -2.01
N LEU A 96 -20.63 5.62 -0.88
CA LEU A 96 -21.97 5.81 -0.33
C LEU A 96 -22.22 7.25 0.11
N HIS A 97 -21.20 7.91 0.67
CA HIS A 97 -21.30 9.31 1.04
C HIS A 97 -21.52 10.22 -0.18
N SER A 98 -20.89 9.95 -1.31
CA SER A 98 -21.12 10.71 -2.55
C SER A 98 -22.53 10.54 -3.11
N GLN A 99 -23.17 9.41 -2.80
CA GLN A 99 -24.55 9.11 -3.18
C GLN A 99 -25.58 9.56 -2.12
N ASN A 100 -25.14 10.24 -1.05
CA ASN A 100 -25.96 10.60 0.11
C ASN A 100 -26.61 9.40 0.82
N LEU A 101 -26.04 8.23 0.68
CA LEU A 101 -26.47 7.00 1.34
C LEU A 101 -25.74 6.78 2.67
N ARG A 102 -26.43 6.15 3.61
CA ARG A 102 -25.83 5.81 4.91
C ARG A 102 -24.92 4.58 4.78
N PHE A 103 -23.70 4.68 5.34
CA PHE A 103 -22.80 3.54 5.38
C PHE A 103 -23.35 2.42 6.29
N PRO A 104 -23.52 1.19 5.77
CA PRO A 104 -24.01 0.07 6.55
C PRO A 104 -22.96 -0.36 7.56
N ASN A 105 -23.39 -0.73 8.76
CA ASN A 105 -22.53 -1.28 9.82
C ASN A 105 -21.24 -0.48 10.09
N PRO A 106 -21.34 0.78 10.51
CA PRO A 106 -20.18 1.65 10.71
C PRO A 106 -19.20 1.12 11.76
N GLU A 107 -19.62 0.18 12.59
CA GLU A 107 -18.79 -0.50 13.61
C GLU A 107 -17.63 -1.29 13.03
N ARG A 108 -17.67 -1.69 11.76
CA ARG A 108 -16.59 -2.43 11.10
C ARG A 108 -15.28 -1.64 11.10
N LEU A 109 -15.33 -0.35 10.76
CA LEU A 109 -14.15 0.53 10.72
C LEU A 109 -13.39 0.61 12.06
N PRO A 110 -14.05 0.92 13.20
CA PRO A 110 -13.37 0.91 14.50
C PRO A 110 -12.88 -0.48 14.92
N LYS A 111 -13.55 -1.57 14.56
CA LYS A 111 -13.07 -2.93 14.83
C LYS A 111 -11.74 -3.23 14.12
N VAL A 112 -11.62 -2.87 12.84
CA VAL A 112 -10.39 -3.03 12.07
C VAL A 112 -9.27 -2.15 12.65
N ARG A 113 -9.55 -0.87 12.92
CA ARG A 113 -8.56 0.05 13.52
C ARG A 113 -8.04 -0.44 14.87
N LYS A 114 -8.93 -0.93 15.74
CA LYS A 114 -8.54 -1.51 17.05
C LYS A 114 -7.61 -2.71 16.85
N SER A 115 -7.90 -3.59 15.89
CA SER A 115 -7.04 -4.73 15.58
C SER A 115 -5.65 -4.28 15.11
N MET A 116 -5.57 -3.30 14.20
CA MET A 116 -4.31 -2.74 13.73
C MET A 116 -3.50 -2.08 14.87
N CYS A 117 -4.14 -1.28 15.72
CA CYS A 117 -3.48 -0.67 16.88
C CYS A 117 -2.91 -1.72 17.83
N ARG A 118 -3.65 -2.82 18.07
CA ARG A 118 -3.18 -3.91 18.94
C ARG A 118 -2.02 -4.69 18.34
N ILE A 119 -1.98 -4.85 17.01
CA ILE A 119 -0.80 -5.43 16.33
C ILE A 119 0.42 -4.55 16.57
N LYS A 120 0.32 -3.24 16.34
CA LYS A 120 1.43 -2.31 16.62
C LYS A 120 1.86 -2.37 18.08
N GLN A 121 0.92 -2.44 19.01
CA GLN A 121 1.21 -2.56 20.43
C GLN A 121 2.03 -3.82 20.73
N VAL A 122 1.59 -4.99 20.25
CA VAL A 122 2.29 -6.27 20.48
C VAL A 122 3.67 -6.27 19.84
N LEU A 123 3.82 -5.71 18.63
CA LEU A 123 5.12 -5.58 17.98
C LEU A 123 6.05 -4.64 18.74
N THR A 124 5.52 -3.55 19.32
CA THR A 124 6.29 -2.63 20.16
C THR A 124 6.71 -3.27 21.47
N GLU A 125 5.83 -4.03 22.12
CA GLU A 125 6.14 -4.82 23.32
C GLU A 125 7.34 -5.74 23.05
N ARG A 126 7.30 -6.52 21.96
CA ARG A 126 8.42 -7.40 21.56
C ARG A 126 9.71 -6.63 21.25
N ALA A 127 9.61 -5.45 20.62
CA ALA A 127 10.77 -4.63 20.34
C ALA A 127 11.40 -4.03 21.62
N ILE A 128 10.64 -3.88 22.69
CA ILE A 128 11.14 -3.42 23.99
C ILE A 128 11.79 -4.59 24.77
N GLU A 129 11.20 -5.77 24.67
CA GLU A 129 11.70 -6.99 25.34
C GLU A 129 13.00 -7.52 24.71
N GLU A 130 13.34 -7.10 23.49
CA GLU A 130 14.58 -7.54 22.80
C GLU A 130 15.82 -7.03 23.55
N PRO A 131 16.73 -7.92 23.98
CA PRO A 131 17.91 -7.55 24.77
C PRO A 131 18.96 -6.78 23.96
N ASP A 132 19.01 -6.99 22.64
CA ASP A 132 19.92 -6.29 21.75
C ASP A 132 19.37 -4.92 21.35
N GLN A 133 20.03 -3.85 21.79
CA GLN A 133 19.63 -2.48 21.52
C GLN A 133 19.55 -2.15 20.02
N ARG A 134 20.48 -2.73 19.22
CA ARG A 134 20.49 -2.48 17.78
C ARG A 134 19.25 -3.07 17.11
N ARG A 135 18.96 -4.34 17.40
CA ARG A 135 17.77 -5.02 16.88
C ARG A 135 16.49 -4.35 17.40
N SER A 136 16.43 -3.99 18.67
CA SER A 136 15.30 -3.23 19.24
C SER A 136 15.03 -1.92 18.49
N ALA A 137 16.08 -1.16 18.16
CA ALA A 137 15.96 0.08 17.41
C ALA A 137 15.48 -0.14 15.97
N GLU A 138 15.96 -1.19 15.30
CA GLU A 138 15.53 -1.57 13.95
C GLU A 138 14.05 -2.01 13.95
N MET A 139 13.64 -2.83 14.91
CA MET A 139 12.26 -3.27 15.06
C MET A 139 11.32 -2.08 15.33
N LYS A 140 11.70 -1.14 16.19
CA LYS A 140 10.93 0.09 16.45
C LYS A 140 10.77 0.94 15.19
N ARG A 141 11.83 1.06 14.37
CA ARG A 141 11.73 1.76 13.07
C ARG A 141 10.73 1.07 12.15
N MET A 142 10.82 -0.25 12.00
CA MET A 142 9.87 -1.01 11.17
C MET A 142 8.42 -0.86 11.65
N VAL A 143 8.17 -0.89 12.95
CA VAL A 143 6.82 -0.71 13.51
C VAL A 143 6.28 0.71 13.26
N ASN A 144 7.16 1.72 13.25
CA ASN A 144 6.75 3.10 12.97
C ASN A 144 6.41 3.33 11.50
N THR A 145 7.00 2.57 10.58
CA THR A 145 6.70 2.66 9.13
C THR A 145 5.43 1.92 8.73
N LEU A 146 4.91 1.01 9.56
CA LEU A 146 3.59 0.38 9.37
C LEU A 146 2.47 1.39 9.60
#